data_13dd140f6446032fb53c086a435b7ff6
#
_entry.id   13dd140f6446032fb53c086a435b7ff6
#
_cell.length_a   1.000
_cell.length_b   1.000
_cell.length_c   1.000
_cell.angle_alpha   90.00
_cell.angle_beta   90.00
_cell.angle_gamma   90.00
#
_symmetry.space_group_name_H-M   'P 1'
#
loop_
_entity.id
_entity.type
_entity.pdbx_description
1 polymer ?
#
loop_
_entity_poly.entity_id
_entity_poly.type
_entity_poly.pdbx_seq_one_letter_code
_entity_poly.pdbx_strand_id
1 'polypeptide(L)'
;MGQHCSFQLLAPPQARFAGEFARTIHNEQLYDHYLASMQRLRGRVYLKDNAIKPCDLDRDGRFHMHSDEQSWHLLLVDDRNEVIGCAKYLVHSSHVPYHRLRISQSALAKDASWSDKVRKAVEGDLRRAREARLSYVEVGGWALAEEWRGTRAALEILVGSFALGQLWGGSLGSCTATVRHSSSSMLRRLGGSSFELEGEPLPSYDDPEYGCTMELLRFDYRTPAQRFLPLIDQLKGTLKKLSVLTPAQDSVCIQLSTEFIPEQSRFLHLTPVFLA
;
A
#
# COMPACT_ATOMS: atom_id res chain seq x y z
N MET A 1 5.92 -23.92 21.87
CA MET A 1 5.29 -24.17 20.55
C MET A 1 5.55 -22.96 19.69
N GLY A 2 6.27 -23.14 18.54
CA GLY A 2 6.48 -22.02 17.62
C GLY A 2 5.14 -21.61 17.02
N GLN A 3 4.80 -20.31 17.10
CA GLN A 3 3.65 -19.77 16.40
C GLN A 3 3.93 -19.85 14.90
N HIS A 4 3.10 -20.58 14.16
CA HIS A 4 3.17 -20.63 12.71
C HIS A 4 2.28 -19.54 12.10
N CYS A 5 2.79 -18.86 11.07
CA CYS A 5 1.99 -17.97 10.25
C CYS A 5 2.36 -18.15 8.77
N SER A 6 1.43 -17.82 7.89
CA SER A 6 1.62 -17.88 6.46
C SER A 6 1.20 -16.57 5.80
N PHE A 7 1.73 -16.32 4.60
CA PHE A 7 1.29 -15.18 3.79
C PHE A 7 0.04 -15.51 3.01
N GLN A 8 -0.87 -14.55 2.94
CA GLN A 8 -1.99 -14.52 2.02
C GLN A 8 -1.96 -13.20 1.25
N LEU A 9 -2.21 -13.26 -0.06
CA LEU A 9 -2.25 -12.08 -0.92
C LEU A 9 -3.66 -11.89 -1.48
N LEU A 10 -4.25 -10.71 -1.19
CA LEU A 10 -5.52 -10.29 -1.79
C LEU A 10 -5.24 -9.29 -2.90
N ALA A 11 -5.95 -9.42 -4.00
CA ALA A 11 -5.89 -8.48 -5.10
C ALA A 11 -7.24 -7.81 -5.34
N PRO A 12 -7.26 -6.53 -5.79
CA PRO A 12 -8.50 -5.88 -6.15
C PRO A 12 -9.16 -6.56 -7.37
N PRO A 13 -10.47 -6.40 -7.58
CA PRO A 13 -11.21 -7.08 -8.65
C PRO A 13 -10.64 -6.86 -10.06
N GLN A 14 -10.06 -5.68 -10.29
CA GLN A 14 -9.50 -5.29 -11.58
C GLN A 14 -7.97 -5.34 -11.62
N ALA A 15 -7.35 -6.08 -10.69
CA ALA A 15 -5.90 -6.21 -10.65
C ALA A 15 -5.38 -6.89 -11.92
N ARG A 16 -4.35 -6.29 -12.50
CA ARG A 16 -3.57 -6.94 -13.56
C ARG A 16 -2.49 -7.79 -12.91
N PHE A 17 -2.44 -9.05 -13.27
CA PHE A 17 -1.43 -9.98 -12.81
C PHE A 17 -0.38 -10.14 -13.89
N ALA A 18 0.86 -9.89 -13.55
CA ALA A 18 1.98 -10.05 -14.48
C ALA A 18 2.43 -11.52 -14.65
N GLY A 19 1.66 -12.51 -14.22
CA GLY A 19 2.05 -13.92 -14.26
C GLY A 19 3.13 -14.28 -13.23
N GLU A 20 3.42 -13.39 -12.31
CA GLU A 20 4.49 -13.55 -11.30
C GLU A 20 4.08 -14.47 -10.13
N PHE A 21 2.79 -14.76 -10.00
CA PHE A 21 2.24 -15.58 -8.92
C PHE A 21 1.81 -16.95 -9.41
N ALA A 22 1.73 -17.93 -8.51
CA ALA A 22 1.45 -19.32 -8.89
C ALA A 22 0.09 -19.49 -9.58
N ARG A 23 -0.94 -18.83 -9.08
CA ARG A 23 -2.31 -18.85 -9.65
C ARG A 23 -3.19 -17.75 -9.04
N THR A 24 -4.31 -17.47 -9.71
CA THR A 24 -5.41 -16.68 -9.16
C THR A 24 -6.53 -17.62 -8.66
N ILE A 25 -7.07 -17.34 -7.49
CA ILE A 25 -8.22 -18.03 -6.92
C ILE A 25 -9.37 -17.03 -6.81
N HIS A 26 -10.48 -17.35 -7.47
CA HIS A 26 -11.72 -16.57 -7.40
C HIS A 26 -12.61 -17.16 -6.31
N ASN A 27 -12.70 -16.47 -5.18
CA ASN A 27 -13.54 -16.89 -4.06
C ASN A 27 -13.94 -15.66 -3.25
N GLU A 28 -15.14 -15.16 -3.51
CA GLU A 28 -15.69 -13.96 -2.88
C GLU A 28 -15.81 -14.13 -1.36
N GLN A 29 -16.34 -15.24 -0.90
CA GLN A 29 -16.56 -15.50 0.53
C GLN A 29 -15.24 -15.51 1.30
N LEU A 30 -14.21 -16.16 0.76
CA LEU A 30 -12.88 -16.21 1.39
C LEU A 30 -12.17 -14.86 1.33
N TYR A 31 -12.33 -14.13 0.22
CA TYR A 31 -11.82 -12.77 0.06
C TYR A 31 -12.41 -11.85 1.12
N ASP A 32 -13.75 -11.84 1.25
CA ASP A 32 -14.47 -11.02 2.22
C ASP A 32 -14.12 -11.40 3.65
N HIS A 33 -13.94 -12.68 3.93
CA HIS A 33 -13.48 -13.16 5.25
C HIS A 33 -12.14 -12.53 5.62
N TYR A 34 -11.14 -12.62 4.76
CA TYR A 34 -9.81 -12.05 5.04
C TYR A 34 -9.82 -10.53 5.05
N LEU A 35 -10.56 -9.89 4.15
CA LEU A 35 -10.71 -8.43 4.14
C LEU A 35 -11.33 -7.95 5.47
N ALA A 36 -12.39 -8.59 5.93
CA ALA A 36 -13.05 -8.27 7.19
C ALA A 36 -12.14 -8.55 8.41
N SER A 37 -11.41 -9.67 8.43
CA SER A 37 -10.45 -10.00 9.48
C SER A 37 -9.33 -8.95 9.56
N MET A 38 -8.78 -8.55 8.42
CA MET A 38 -7.79 -7.48 8.31
C MET A 38 -8.32 -6.13 8.82
N GLN A 39 -9.55 -5.75 8.45
CA GLN A 39 -10.17 -4.51 8.89
C GLN A 39 -10.42 -4.51 10.40
N ARG A 40 -10.80 -5.66 10.99
CA ARG A 40 -10.90 -5.81 12.46
C ARG A 40 -9.54 -5.72 13.14
N LEU A 41 -8.49 -6.32 12.58
CA LEU A 41 -7.13 -6.18 13.11
C LEU A 41 -6.72 -4.70 13.15
N ARG A 42 -6.89 -3.97 12.04
CA ARG A 42 -6.59 -2.53 11.99
C ARG A 42 -7.41 -1.75 13.01
N GLY A 43 -8.70 -2.02 13.11
CA GLY A 43 -9.59 -1.39 14.08
C GLY A 43 -9.04 -1.51 15.50
N ARG A 44 -8.71 -2.73 15.92
CA ARG A 44 -8.14 -3.00 17.27
C ARG A 44 -6.81 -2.29 17.49
N VAL A 45 -5.90 -2.39 16.52
CA VAL A 45 -4.54 -1.83 16.63
C VAL A 45 -4.59 -0.30 16.66
N TYR A 46 -5.31 0.31 15.72
CA TYR A 46 -5.37 1.77 15.60
C TYR A 46 -6.14 2.42 16.75
N LEU A 47 -7.19 1.75 17.23
CA LEU A 47 -7.92 2.22 18.42
C LEU A 47 -7.02 2.21 19.68
N LYS A 48 -6.26 1.12 19.88
CA LYS A 48 -5.30 0.99 20.99
C LYS A 48 -4.19 2.04 20.91
N ASP A 49 -3.73 2.34 19.69
CA ASP A 49 -2.68 3.34 19.45
C ASP A 49 -3.22 4.78 19.43
N ASN A 50 -4.53 5.00 19.71
CA ASN A 50 -5.23 6.29 19.63
C ASN A 50 -5.09 6.97 18.26
N ALA A 51 -4.96 6.20 17.20
CA ALA A 51 -4.91 6.69 15.82
C ALA A 51 -6.31 6.86 15.21
N ILE A 52 -7.33 6.25 15.80
CA ILE A 52 -8.74 6.37 15.45
C ILE A 52 -9.61 6.44 16.71
N LYS A 53 -10.87 6.82 16.57
CA LYS A 53 -11.87 6.87 17.64
C LYS A 53 -12.81 5.66 17.54
N PRO A 54 -13.52 5.28 18.63
CA PRO A 54 -14.53 4.21 18.57
C PRO A 54 -15.63 4.43 17.53
N CYS A 55 -15.98 5.67 17.23
CA CYS A 55 -16.99 6.03 16.22
C CYS A 55 -16.52 5.80 14.77
N ASP A 56 -15.22 5.60 14.55
CA ASP A 56 -14.65 5.31 13.22
C ASP A 56 -14.75 3.82 12.87
N LEU A 57 -15.19 2.99 13.82
CA LEU A 57 -15.42 1.57 13.62
C LEU A 57 -16.89 1.31 13.27
N ASP A 58 -17.12 0.31 12.41
CA ASP A 58 -18.46 -0.21 12.22
C ASP A 58 -18.91 -1.10 13.40
N ARG A 59 -20.16 -1.64 13.31
CA ARG A 59 -20.75 -2.48 14.36
C ARG A 59 -19.96 -3.79 14.61
N ASP A 60 -19.20 -4.24 13.62
CA ASP A 60 -18.38 -5.46 13.67
C ASP A 60 -16.93 -5.17 14.08
N GLY A 61 -16.62 -3.93 14.50
CA GLY A 61 -15.29 -3.48 14.90
C GLY A 61 -14.30 -3.34 13.76
N ARG A 62 -14.78 -3.17 12.52
CA ARG A 62 -13.94 -3.00 11.34
C ARG A 62 -13.59 -1.53 11.14
N PHE A 63 -12.35 -1.25 10.82
CA PHE A 63 -11.90 0.05 10.33
C PHE A 63 -11.76 0.01 8.81
N HIS A 64 -12.70 0.63 8.11
CA HIS A 64 -12.73 0.71 6.66
C HIS A 64 -11.87 1.87 6.16
N MET A 65 -10.98 1.60 5.23
CA MET A 65 -10.27 2.63 4.48
C MET A 65 -10.86 2.69 3.07
N HIS A 66 -11.14 3.89 2.59
CA HIS A 66 -11.82 4.14 1.31
C HIS A 66 -11.23 3.38 0.10
N SER A 67 -9.95 3.09 0.12
CA SER A 67 -9.25 2.39 -0.96
C SER A 67 -9.02 0.90 -0.70
N ASP A 68 -9.65 0.28 0.31
CA ASP A 68 -9.40 -1.14 0.62
C ASP A 68 -9.72 -2.06 -0.55
N GLU A 69 -10.90 -1.91 -1.16
CA GLU A 69 -11.34 -2.75 -2.28
C GLU A 69 -10.52 -2.52 -3.57
N GLN A 70 -9.82 -1.39 -3.67
CA GLN A 70 -8.99 -1.03 -4.82
C GLN A 70 -7.51 -1.38 -4.62
N SER A 71 -7.17 -1.93 -3.47
CA SER A 71 -5.80 -2.17 -3.05
C SER A 71 -5.45 -3.65 -3.04
N TRP A 72 -4.17 -3.92 -3.25
CA TRP A 72 -3.59 -5.19 -2.87
C TRP A 72 -3.38 -5.22 -1.36
N HIS A 73 -3.55 -6.39 -0.74
CA HIS A 73 -3.24 -6.60 0.67
C HIS A 73 -2.34 -7.80 0.84
N LEU A 74 -1.19 -7.57 1.47
CA LEU A 74 -0.34 -8.64 1.98
C LEU A 74 -0.74 -8.88 3.42
N LEU A 75 -1.14 -10.11 3.71
CA LEU A 75 -1.60 -10.52 5.03
C LEU A 75 -0.66 -11.57 5.61
N LEU A 76 -0.50 -11.54 6.92
CA LEU A 76 -0.02 -12.67 7.71
C LEU A 76 -1.21 -13.31 8.41
N VAL A 77 -1.34 -14.61 8.27
CA VAL A 77 -2.47 -15.39 8.79
C VAL A 77 -1.92 -16.49 9.69
N ASP A 78 -2.52 -16.68 10.86
CA ASP A 78 -2.16 -17.72 11.82
C ASP A 78 -2.81 -19.07 11.49
N ASP A 79 -2.53 -20.09 12.31
CA ASP A 79 -3.08 -21.45 12.15
C ASP A 79 -4.62 -21.52 12.33
N ARG A 80 -5.26 -20.45 12.81
CA ARG A 80 -6.72 -20.34 12.96
C ARG A 80 -7.37 -19.60 11.81
N ASN A 81 -6.62 -19.27 10.76
CA ASN A 81 -7.07 -18.42 9.65
C ASN A 81 -7.41 -16.98 10.06
N GLU A 82 -6.87 -16.49 11.18
CA GLU A 82 -7.06 -15.10 11.58
C GLU A 82 -5.90 -14.23 11.06
N VAL A 83 -6.24 -13.02 10.60
CA VAL A 83 -5.23 -12.06 10.16
C VAL A 83 -4.55 -11.44 11.38
N ILE A 84 -3.24 -11.67 11.48
CA ILE A 84 -2.37 -11.19 12.56
C ILE A 84 -1.45 -10.05 12.12
N GLY A 85 -1.31 -9.85 10.81
CA GLY A 85 -0.55 -8.74 10.23
C GLY A 85 -1.06 -8.38 8.86
N CYS A 86 -0.97 -7.10 8.50
CA CYS A 86 -1.39 -6.63 7.19
C CYS A 86 -0.60 -5.42 6.73
N ALA A 87 -0.49 -5.29 5.41
CA ALA A 87 -0.03 -4.10 4.72
C ALA A 87 -0.84 -3.92 3.44
N LYS A 88 -1.15 -2.68 3.09
CA LYS A 88 -1.96 -2.29 1.94
C LYS A 88 -1.12 -1.57 0.90
N TYR A 89 -1.37 -1.86 -0.37
CA TYR A 89 -0.68 -1.29 -1.53
C TYR A 89 -1.71 -0.84 -2.56
N LEU A 90 -1.88 0.47 -2.70
CA LEU A 90 -2.71 1.05 -3.76
C LEU A 90 -1.80 1.39 -4.94
N VAL A 91 -1.93 0.62 -6.02
CA VAL A 91 -1.09 0.74 -7.21
C VAL A 91 -1.74 1.71 -8.20
N HIS A 92 -1.04 2.78 -8.51
CA HIS A 92 -1.43 3.78 -9.49
C HIS A 92 -0.57 3.71 -10.75
N SER A 93 -1.11 4.17 -11.86
CA SER A 93 -0.29 4.63 -12.97
C SER A 93 0.57 5.82 -12.52
N SER A 94 1.79 5.95 -13.05
CA SER A 94 2.63 7.13 -12.82
C SER A 94 2.02 8.45 -13.36
N HIS A 95 0.92 8.37 -14.10
CA HIS A 95 0.13 9.51 -14.56
C HIS A 95 -1.00 9.91 -13.61
N VAL A 96 -1.09 9.25 -12.44
CA VAL A 96 -2.05 9.65 -11.41
C VAL A 96 -1.85 11.13 -11.05
N PRO A 97 -2.91 11.95 -11.02
CA PRO A 97 -2.78 13.33 -10.63
C PRO A 97 -2.54 13.45 -9.12
N TYR A 98 -1.70 14.41 -8.72
CA TYR A 98 -1.31 14.63 -7.31
C TYR A 98 -2.50 14.64 -6.34
N HIS A 99 -3.60 15.32 -6.67
CA HIS A 99 -4.76 15.45 -5.79
C HIS A 99 -5.49 14.14 -5.49
N ARG A 100 -5.22 13.05 -6.26
CA ARG A 100 -5.76 11.71 -6.00
C ARG A 100 -4.89 10.87 -5.05
N LEU A 101 -3.69 11.32 -4.75
CA LEU A 101 -2.83 10.62 -3.80
C LEU A 101 -3.22 10.97 -2.36
N ARG A 102 -3.16 9.98 -1.46
CA ARG A 102 -3.43 10.16 -0.02
C ARG A 102 -2.54 11.26 0.58
N ILE A 103 -1.29 11.34 0.14
CA ILE A 103 -0.32 12.33 0.59
C ILE A 103 -0.82 13.77 0.40
N SER A 104 -1.63 14.04 -0.63
CA SER A 104 -2.22 15.36 -0.88
C SER A 104 -3.23 15.78 0.19
N GLN A 105 -3.70 14.84 1.01
CA GLN A 105 -4.64 15.07 2.10
C GLN A 105 -3.96 15.25 3.46
N SER A 106 -2.63 15.07 3.54
CA SER A 106 -1.88 15.27 4.78
C SER A 106 -1.99 16.71 5.30
N ALA A 107 -1.86 16.90 6.61
CA ALA A 107 -1.87 18.23 7.20
C ALA A 107 -0.75 19.12 6.63
N LEU A 108 0.43 18.55 6.34
CA LEU A 108 1.53 19.28 5.69
C LEU A 108 1.15 19.75 4.27
N ALA A 109 0.44 18.93 3.50
CA ALA A 109 0.01 19.28 2.16
C ALA A 109 -1.09 20.35 2.15
N LYS A 110 -1.79 20.54 3.26
CA LYS A 110 -2.83 21.57 3.46
C LYS A 110 -2.30 22.84 4.11
N ASP A 111 -1.09 22.80 4.65
CA ASP A 111 -0.43 23.98 5.25
C ASP A 111 -0.06 25.01 4.18
N ALA A 112 -0.42 26.28 4.39
CA ALA A 112 -0.22 27.33 3.41
C ALA A 112 1.27 27.55 3.04
N SER A 113 2.20 27.29 3.96
CA SER A 113 3.64 27.47 3.76
C SER A 113 4.30 26.28 3.06
N TRP A 114 3.64 25.10 3.08
CA TRP A 114 4.20 23.84 2.61
C TRP A 114 3.46 23.22 1.43
N SER A 115 2.20 23.57 1.19
CA SER A 115 1.36 22.93 0.17
C SER A 115 2.01 22.85 -1.22
N ASP A 116 2.55 23.97 -1.69
CA ASP A 116 3.25 24.04 -2.98
C ASP A 116 4.53 23.22 -3.01
N LYS A 117 5.30 23.21 -1.91
CA LYS A 117 6.55 22.45 -1.80
C LYS A 117 6.26 20.94 -1.80
N VAL A 118 5.26 20.50 -1.03
CA VAL A 118 4.81 19.10 -1.00
C VAL A 118 4.36 18.68 -2.40
N ARG A 119 3.51 19.47 -3.04
CA ARG A 119 3.03 19.18 -4.40
C ARG A 119 4.19 19.03 -5.38
N LYS A 120 5.12 19.99 -5.44
CA LYS A 120 6.28 19.95 -6.34
C LYS A 120 7.19 18.75 -6.09
N ALA A 121 7.45 18.41 -4.82
CA ALA A 121 8.26 17.25 -4.44
C ALA A 121 7.61 15.93 -4.91
N VAL A 122 6.30 15.75 -4.69
CA VAL A 122 5.56 14.56 -5.10
C VAL A 122 5.43 14.47 -6.63
N GLU A 123 5.13 15.59 -7.30
CA GLU A 123 5.09 15.65 -8.77
C GLU A 123 6.46 15.34 -9.40
N GLY A 124 7.55 15.72 -8.73
CA GLY A 124 8.91 15.32 -9.09
C GLY A 124 9.11 13.81 -9.03
N ASP A 125 8.58 13.16 -8.00
CA ASP A 125 8.61 11.70 -7.85
C ASP A 125 7.77 10.99 -8.92
N LEU A 126 6.56 11.49 -9.17
CA LEU A 126 5.69 10.98 -10.25
C LEU A 126 6.36 11.12 -11.63
N ARG A 127 7.06 12.24 -11.88
CA ARG A 127 7.83 12.42 -13.12
C ARG A 127 8.93 11.37 -13.22
N ARG A 128 9.71 11.12 -12.16
CA ARG A 128 10.73 10.07 -12.14
C ARG A 128 10.13 8.68 -12.41
N ALA A 129 8.94 8.39 -11.83
CA ALA A 129 8.24 7.15 -12.11
C ALA A 129 7.88 7.01 -13.61
N ARG A 130 7.37 8.08 -14.24
CA ARG A 130 7.06 8.11 -15.68
C ARG A 130 8.29 7.88 -16.55
N GLU A 131 9.37 8.63 -16.27
CA GLU A 131 10.63 8.52 -17.02
C GLU A 131 11.22 7.12 -16.92
N ALA A 132 11.11 6.48 -15.76
CA ALA A 132 11.54 5.11 -15.54
C ALA A 132 10.51 4.05 -15.96
N ARG A 133 9.33 4.43 -16.45
CA ARG A 133 8.21 3.54 -16.81
C ARG A 133 7.76 2.63 -15.66
N LEU A 134 7.73 3.18 -14.45
CA LEU A 134 7.33 2.49 -13.25
C LEU A 134 5.91 2.86 -12.83
N SER A 135 5.23 1.96 -12.11
CA SER A 135 4.03 2.30 -11.36
C SER A 135 4.35 3.17 -10.14
N TYR A 136 3.33 3.81 -9.59
CA TYR A 136 3.43 4.56 -8.33
C TYR A 136 2.54 3.90 -7.28
N VAL A 137 3.08 3.62 -6.10
CA VAL A 137 2.38 2.84 -5.07
C VAL A 137 2.23 3.64 -3.79
N GLU A 138 1.00 3.77 -3.29
CA GLU A 138 0.77 4.25 -1.94
C GLU A 138 0.72 3.07 -0.97
N VAL A 139 1.63 3.06 0.00
CA VAL A 139 1.70 2.04 1.04
C VAL A 139 1.07 2.55 2.31
N GLY A 140 0.26 1.72 2.95
CA GLY A 140 -0.39 2.09 4.20
C GLY A 140 -1.15 0.94 4.82
N GLY A 141 -2.08 1.25 5.73
CA GLY A 141 -2.92 0.25 6.37
C GLY A 141 -2.14 -0.81 7.15
N TRP A 142 -0.91 -0.50 7.55
CA TRP A 142 -0.07 -1.43 8.26
C TRP A 142 -0.56 -1.62 9.70
N ALA A 143 -0.82 -2.87 10.06
CA ALA A 143 -1.13 -3.27 11.42
C ALA A 143 -0.54 -4.64 11.71
N LEU A 144 -0.17 -4.86 12.96
CA LEU A 144 0.35 -6.14 13.45
C LEU A 144 -0.23 -6.39 14.85
N ALA A 145 -0.73 -7.59 15.07
CA ALA A 145 -1.22 -8.01 16.37
C ALA A 145 -0.08 -7.92 17.40
N GLU A 146 -0.42 -7.55 18.63
CA GLU A 146 0.56 -7.16 19.66
C GLU A 146 1.54 -8.28 19.99
N GLU A 147 1.04 -9.48 20.11
CA GLU A 147 1.81 -10.68 20.41
C GLU A 147 2.84 -11.06 19.32
N TRP A 148 2.72 -10.46 18.13
CA TRP A 148 3.63 -10.65 17.00
C TRP A 148 4.62 -9.48 16.84
N ARG A 149 4.49 -8.42 17.64
CA ARG A 149 5.43 -7.29 17.63
C ARG A 149 6.81 -7.75 18.10
N GLY A 150 7.86 -7.23 17.46
CA GLY A 150 9.24 -7.62 17.74
C GLY A 150 9.66 -9.00 17.22
N THR A 151 8.79 -9.69 16.49
CA THR A 151 9.10 -10.98 15.87
C THR A 151 9.63 -10.82 14.44
N ARG A 152 10.13 -11.92 13.86
CA ARG A 152 10.51 -12.01 12.45
C ARG A 152 9.33 -11.68 11.53
N ALA A 153 8.11 -12.10 11.87
CA ALA A 153 6.89 -11.82 11.11
C ALA A 153 6.65 -10.32 10.92
N ALA A 154 6.94 -9.50 11.95
CA ALA A 154 6.87 -8.04 11.86
C ALA A 154 7.82 -7.47 10.79
N LEU A 155 9.01 -8.02 10.70
CA LEU A 155 9.98 -7.61 9.68
C LEU A 155 9.56 -8.09 8.28
N GLU A 156 9.07 -9.32 8.18
CA GLU A 156 8.67 -9.93 6.90
C GLU A 156 7.50 -9.17 6.25
N ILE A 157 6.51 -8.73 7.00
CA ILE A 157 5.38 -7.95 6.44
C ILE A 157 5.85 -6.59 5.90
N LEU A 158 6.83 -5.96 6.57
CA LEU A 158 7.42 -4.70 6.12
C LEU A 158 8.29 -4.87 4.87
N VAL A 159 9.18 -5.86 4.90
CA VAL A 159 10.08 -6.17 3.78
C VAL A 159 9.31 -6.72 2.58
N GLY A 160 8.14 -7.35 2.83
CA GLY A 160 7.23 -7.82 1.79
C GLY A 160 6.81 -6.75 0.79
N SER A 161 6.79 -5.46 1.20
CA SER A 161 6.52 -4.34 0.28
C SER A 161 7.56 -4.23 -0.84
N PHE A 162 8.84 -4.40 -0.50
CA PHE A 162 9.92 -4.39 -1.49
C PHE A 162 9.86 -5.62 -2.40
N ALA A 163 9.56 -6.79 -1.83
CA ALA A 163 9.41 -8.00 -2.61
C ALA A 163 8.26 -7.89 -3.63
N LEU A 164 7.08 -7.38 -3.22
CA LEU A 164 5.96 -7.13 -4.12
C LEU A 164 6.27 -6.07 -5.17
N GLY A 165 6.83 -4.92 -4.76
CA GLY A 165 7.21 -3.87 -5.70
C GLY A 165 8.19 -4.35 -6.77
N GLN A 166 9.13 -5.22 -6.43
CA GLN A 166 10.05 -5.85 -7.39
C GLN A 166 9.34 -6.88 -8.29
N LEU A 167 8.40 -7.67 -7.75
CA LEU A 167 7.59 -8.59 -8.55
C LEU A 167 6.72 -7.87 -9.58
N TRP A 168 6.30 -6.65 -9.31
CA TRP A 168 5.55 -5.80 -10.24
C TRP A 168 6.47 -5.04 -11.22
N GLY A 169 7.73 -5.46 -11.41
CA GLY A 169 8.68 -4.83 -12.32
C GLY A 169 9.38 -3.60 -11.76
N GLY A 170 9.25 -3.34 -10.49
CA GLY A 170 9.71 -2.14 -9.80
C GLY A 170 8.62 -1.06 -9.73
N SER A 171 8.72 -0.23 -8.70
CA SER A 171 7.81 0.91 -8.51
C SER A 171 8.50 1.98 -7.68
N LEU A 172 8.03 3.21 -7.81
CA LEU A 172 8.22 4.24 -6.78
C LEU A 172 6.98 4.27 -5.89
N GLY A 173 7.13 4.74 -4.67
CA GLY A 173 5.98 4.78 -3.78
C GLY A 173 6.12 5.79 -2.66
N SER A 174 5.01 6.01 -1.96
CA SER A 174 4.91 6.93 -0.85
C SER A 174 4.08 6.35 0.29
N CYS A 175 4.33 6.87 1.48
CA CYS A 175 3.44 6.70 2.61
C CYS A 175 3.46 7.91 3.53
N THR A 176 2.42 8.04 4.35
CA THR A 176 2.42 8.86 5.55
C THR A 176 2.75 7.95 6.73
N ALA A 177 3.81 8.25 7.47
CA ALA A 177 4.31 7.39 8.54
C ALA A 177 4.29 8.14 9.88
N THR A 178 3.82 7.48 10.93
CA THR A 178 3.87 8.05 12.28
C THR A 178 5.31 7.97 12.83
N VAL A 179 5.73 9.00 13.55
CA VAL A 179 6.96 8.96 14.35
C VAL A 179 6.76 8.09 15.59
N ARG A 180 5.51 8.05 16.08
CA ARG A 180 5.08 7.18 17.18
C ARG A 180 5.43 5.72 16.90
N HIS A 181 5.83 4.98 17.91
CA HIS A 181 6.20 3.57 17.82
C HIS A 181 7.33 3.26 16.81
N SER A 182 8.15 4.26 16.48
CA SER A 182 9.29 4.12 15.55
C SER A 182 8.92 3.69 14.14
N SER A 183 7.65 3.85 13.70
CA SER A 183 7.21 3.40 12.37
C SER A 183 8.00 4.07 11.25
N SER A 184 8.15 5.40 11.26
CA SER A 184 8.95 6.11 10.26
C SER A 184 10.43 5.69 10.28
N SER A 185 11.00 5.50 11.48
CA SER A 185 12.39 5.04 11.66
C SER A 185 12.60 3.63 11.08
N MET A 186 11.65 2.71 11.27
CA MET A 186 11.70 1.37 10.67
C MET A 186 11.65 1.44 9.15
N LEU A 187 10.73 2.24 8.60
CA LEU A 187 10.60 2.40 7.16
C LEU A 187 11.84 3.03 6.51
N ARG A 188 12.47 4.01 7.18
CA ARG A 188 13.76 4.59 6.74
C ARG A 188 14.87 3.55 6.73
N ARG A 189 14.92 2.67 7.74
CA ARG A 189 15.94 1.59 7.78
C ARG A 189 15.77 0.58 6.63
N LEU A 190 14.59 0.46 6.06
CA LEU A 190 14.31 -0.41 4.91
C LEU A 190 14.70 0.22 3.56
N GLY A 191 14.90 1.53 3.52
CA GLY A 191 15.24 2.27 2.29
C GLY A 191 14.31 3.43 1.99
N GLY A 192 13.37 3.74 2.89
CA GLY A 192 12.55 4.95 2.80
C GLY A 192 13.37 6.22 3.05
N SER A 193 13.02 7.30 2.37
CA SER A 193 13.60 8.64 2.58
C SER A 193 12.50 9.70 2.64
N SER A 194 12.80 10.87 3.16
CA SER A 194 11.90 12.02 3.05
C SER A 194 11.73 12.41 1.59
N PHE A 195 10.59 13.01 1.26
CA PHE A 195 10.50 13.79 0.04
C PHE A 195 11.41 15.02 0.15
N GLU A 196 11.94 15.43 -0.97
CA GLU A 196 12.87 16.54 -1.07
C GLU A 196 12.45 17.50 -2.18
N LEU A 197 12.65 18.79 -1.97
CA LEU A 197 12.54 19.81 -3.00
C LEU A 197 13.86 20.58 -3.03
N GLU A 198 14.54 20.61 -4.19
CA GLU A 198 15.81 21.33 -4.39
C GLU A 198 16.89 20.93 -3.38
N GLY A 199 16.92 19.64 -2.97
CA GLY A 199 17.86 19.10 -1.99
C GLY A 199 17.46 19.28 -0.52
N GLU A 200 16.36 20.02 -0.25
CA GLU A 200 15.88 20.22 1.11
C GLU A 200 14.76 19.19 1.43
N PRO A 201 14.89 18.41 2.51
CA PRO A 201 13.88 17.44 2.90
C PRO A 201 12.62 18.15 3.41
N LEU A 202 11.45 17.60 3.09
CA LEU A 202 10.20 18.03 3.71
C LEU A 202 10.23 17.68 5.21
N PRO A 203 9.74 18.59 6.09
CA PRO A 203 9.77 18.38 7.52
C PRO A 203 8.74 17.33 7.98
N SER A 204 8.94 16.82 9.19
CA SER A 204 7.85 16.21 9.96
C SER A 204 6.78 17.25 10.30
N TYR A 205 5.56 16.79 10.54
CA TYR A 205 4.42 17.66 10.85
C TYR A 205 3.50 17.00 11.87
N ASP A 206 2.79 17.80 12.61
CA ASP A 206 1.76 17.30 13.52
C ASP A 206 0.45 17.10 12.75
N ASP A 207 -0.10 15.92 12.83
CA ASP A 207 -1.33 15.54 12.18
C ASP A 207 -2.48 15.57 13.20
N PRO A 208 -3.48 16.45 13.05
CA PRO A 208 -4.57 16.56 14.01
C PRO A 208 -5.54 15.38 13.98
N GLU A 209 -5.63 14.66 12.85
CA GLU A 209 -6.46 13.47 12.71
C GLU A 209 -5.86 12.31 13.52
N TYR A 210 -4.55 12.10 13.41
CA TYR A 210 -3.82 11.04 14.12
C TYR A 210 -3.32 11.44 15.51
N GLY A 211 -3.37 12.72 15.86
CA GLY A 211 -2.90 13.26 17.15
C GLY A 211 -1.42 12.94 17.42
N CYS A 212 -0.60 12.94 16.39
CA CYS A 212 0.84 12.67 16.51
C CYS A 212 1.65 13.25 15.35
N THR A 213 2.96 13.34 15.58
CA THR A 213 3.91 13.74 14.54
C THR A 213 4.01 12.67 13.45
N MET A 214 3.93 13.11 12.20
CA MET A 214 3.97 12.29 10.98
C MET A 214 5.12 12.73 10.07
N GLU A 215 5.52 11.85 9.18
CA GLU A 215 6.48 12.10 8.10
C GLU A 215 5.92 11.64 6.76
N LEU A 216 6.26 12.37 5.71
CA LEU A 216 6.02 11.95 4.33
C LEU A 216 7.26 11.22 3.82
N LEU A 217 7.12 9.92 3.57
CA LEU A 217 8.21 9.07 3.09
C LEU A 217 7.97 8.61 1.67
N ARG A 218 9.06 8.54 0.91
CA ARG A 218 9.12 7.98 -0.44
C ARG A 218 9.99 6.73 -0.48
N PHE A 219 9.74 5.87 -1.45
CA PHE A 219 10.44 4.61 -1.66
C PHE A 219 10.79 4.42 -3.13
N ASP A 220 11.97 3.86 -3.37
CA ASP A 220 12.29 3.20 -4.63
C ASP A 220 12.43 1.70 -4.33
N TYR A 221 11.45 0.91 -4.74
CA TYR A 221 11.43 -0.52 -4.43
C TYR A 221 12.52 -1.32 -5.15
N ARG A 222 13.21 -0.72 -6.12
CA ARG A 222 14.37 -1.31 -6.80
C ARG A 222 15.65 -1.23 -5.95
N THR A 223 15.71 -0.26 -5.02
CA THR A 223 16.89 0.06 -4.23
C THR A 223 16.66 -0.02 -2.72
N PRO A 224 16.29 -1.20 -2.19
CA PRO A 224 16.15 -1.38 -0.74
C PRO A 224 17.52 -1.28 -0.04
N ALA A 225 17.51 -1.10 1.28
CA ALA A 225 18.73 -1.16 2.07
C ALA A 225 19.41 -2.54 1.92
N GLN A 226 20.70 -2.56 1.59
CA GLN A 226 21.48 -3.76 1.21
C GLN A 226 21.33 -4.92 2.18
N ARG A 227 21.31 -4.65 3.49
CA ARG A 227 21.17 -5.69 4.53
C ARG A 227 19.90 -6.50 4.45
N PHE A 228 18.85 -6.02 3.74
CA PHE A 228 17.57 -6.73 3.58
C PHE A 228 17.45 -7.47 2.26
N LEU A 229 18.40 -7.31 1.34
CA LEU A 229 18.36 -8.01 0.03
C LEU A 229 18.16 -9.53 0.16
N PRO A 230 18.88 -10.26 1.02
CA PRO A 230 18.67 -11.70 1.14
C PRO A 230 17.26 -12.08 1.59
N LEU A 231 16.68 -11.29 2.52
CA LEU A 231 15.31 -11.52 2.98
C LEU A 231 14.28 -11.15 1.91
N ILE A 232 14.51 -10.07 1.16
CA ILE A 232 13.66 -9.68 0.03
C ILE A 232 13.63 -10.79 -1.03
N ASP A 233 14.80 -11.34 -1.40
CA ASP A 233 14.88 -12.41 -2.40
C ASP A 233 14.21 -13.70 -1.90
N GLN A 234 14.37 -14.02 -0.63
CA GLN A 234 13.64 -15.15 -0.01
C GLN A 234 12.13 -14.93 -0.10
N LEU A 235 11.66 -13.74 0.27
CA LEU A 235 10.23 -13.40 0.23
C LEU A 235 9.67 -13.38 -1.19
N LYS A 236 10.40 -12.86 -2.17
CA LYS A 236 10.02 -12.96 -3.59
C LYS A 236 9.77 -14.41 -4.01
N GLY A 237 10.68 -15.32 -3.63
CA GLY A 237 10.52 -16.74 -3.89
C GLY A 237 9.30 -17.35 -3.19
N THR A 238 8.96 -16.88 -1.99
CA THR A 238 7.76 -17.27 -1.25
C THR A 238 6.50 -16.73 -1.92
N LEU A 239 6.46 -15.41 -2.19
CA LEU A 239 5.29 -14.74 -2.77
C LEU A 239 4.95 -15.26 -4.17
N LYS A 240 5.95 -15.59 -5.01
CA LYS A 240 5.72 -16.24 -6.32
C LYS A 240 4.95 -17.56 -6.24
N LYS A 241 5.07 -18.28 -5.14
CA LYS A 241 4.38 -19.55 -4.91
C LYS A 241 2.98 -19.39 -4.33
N LEU A 242 2.61 -18.17 -3.91
CA LEU A 242 1.27 -17.92 -3.38
C LEU A 242 0.23 -17.95 -4.48
N SER A 243 -0.96 -18.36 -4.08
CA SER A 243 -2.17 -18.06 -4.82
C SER A 243 -2.64 -16.66 -4.45
N VAL A 244 -3.04 -15.90 -5.46
CA VAL A 244 -3.65 -14.59 -5.26
C VAL A 244 -5.15 -14.75 -5.17
N LEU A 245 -5.73 -14.28 -4.10
CA LEU A 245 -7.19 -14.31 -3.87
C LEU A 245 -7.84 -13.04 -4.40
N THR A 246 -8.91 -13.18 -5.18
CA THR A 246 -9.69 -12.06 -5.72
C THR A 246 -11.18 -12.38 -5.63
N PRO A 247 -12.06 -11.39 -5.45
CA PRO A 247 -13.50 -11.61 -5.40
C PRO A 247 -14.10 -11.88 -6.79
N ALA A 248 -13.50 -11.38 -7.87
CA ALA A 248 -14.06 -11.48 -9.22
C ALA A 248 -13.61 -12.74 -9.96
N GLN A 249 -14.56 -13.38 -10.68
CA GLN A 249 -14.26 -14.50 -11.59
C GLN A 249 -13.62 -14.06 -12.90
N ASP A 250 -13.87 -12.82 -13.37
CA ASP A 250 -13.52 -12.32 -14.70
C ASP A 250 -12.26 -11.44 -14.73
N SER A 251 -11.30 -11.68 -13.86
CA SER A 251 -10.00 -11.01 -14.00
C SER A 251 -9.26 -11.60 -15.21
N VAL A 252 -9.51 -11.01 -16.38
CA VAL A 252 -8.76 -11.34 -17.59
C VAL A 252 -7.29 -11.11 -17.32
N CYS A 253 -6.51 -12.19 -17.34
CA CYS A 253 -5.05 -12.13 -17.38
C CYS A 253 -4.62 -11.40 -18.65
N ILE A 254 -4.50 -10.09 -18.60
CA ILE A 254 -3.84 -9.32 -19.66
C ILE A 254 -2.36 -9.39 -19.32
N GLN A 255 -1.63 -10.27 -20.00
CA GLN A 255 -0.19 -10.17 -20.06
C GLN A 255 0.16 -8.74 -20.46
N LEU A 256 0.92 -8.04 -19.63
CA LEU A 256 1.54 -6.79 -20.01
C LEU A 256 2.60 -7.15 -21.05
N SER A 257 2.17 -7.23 -22.33
CA SER A 257 3.12 -7.08 -23.43
C SER A 257 3.73 -5.68 -23.27
N THR A 258 5.03 -5.61 -23.29
CA THR A 258 5.83 -4.38 -23.23
C THR A 258 5.66 -3.48 -24.48
N GLU A 259 4.58 -3.62 -25.21
CA GLU A 259 4.29 -2.79 -26.37
C GLU A 259 3.37 -1.64 -25.98
N PHE A 260 3.96 -0.49 -25.99
CA PHE A 260 3.34 0.81 -25.87
C PHE A 260 2.48 1.08 -27.12
N ILE A 261 1.15 1.06 -27.00
CA ILE A 261 0.26 1.61 -28.00
C ILE A 261 -0.02 3.06 -27.61
N PRO A 262 0.37 4.05 -28.41
CA PRO A 262 0.02 5.44 -28.13
C PRO A 262 -1.49 5.63 -28.32
N GLU A 263 -2.13 6.14 -27.31
CA GLU A 263 -3.55 6.52 -27.29
C GLU A 263 -3.76 7.73 -28.21
N GLN A 264 -4.27 7.49 -29.42
CA GLN A 264 -4.91 8.55 -30.21
C GLN A 264 -6.37 8.68 -29.75
N SER A 265 -6.68 9.91 -29.38
CA SER A 265 -7.98 10.47 -29.03
C SER A 265 -9.22 9.82 -29.66
N ARG A 266 -10.17 9.43 -28.82
CA ARG A 266 -11.60 9.53 -29.18
C ARG A 266 -12.38 10.03 -27.96
N PHE A 267 -12.66 11.32 -27.98
CA PHE A 267 -13.75 11.89 -27.19
C PHE A 267 -15.07 11.36 -27.74
N LEU A 268 -15.80 10.62 -26.97
CA LEU A 268 -17.22 10.40 -27.18
C LEU A 268 -17.98 11.14 -26.07
N HIS A 269 -18.62 12.23 -26.47
CA HIS A 269 -19.65 12.94 -25.73
C HIS A 269 -20.80 11.95 -25.42
N LEU A 270 -21.07 11.69 -24.14
CA LEU A 270 -22.36 11.17 -23.72
C LEU A 270 -23.09 12.28 -22.97
N THR A 271 -24.09 12.82 -23.64
CA THR A 271 -25.12 13.71 -23.06
C THR A 271 -26.03 12.91 -22.15
N PRO A 272 -26.40 13.41 -20.96
CA PRO A 272 -27.41 12.75 -20.13
C PRO A 272 -28.81 13.09 -20.68
N VAL A 273 -29.58 12.06 -21.02
CA VAL A 273 -31.02 12.19 -21.29
C VAL A 273 -31.74 12.07 -19.95
N PHE A 274 -32.34 13.18 -19.50
CA PHE A 274 -33.39 13.17 -18.50
C PHE A 274 -34.70 12.69 -19.16
N LEU A 275 -35.35 11.70 -18.58
CA LEU A 275 -36.76 11.45 -18.78
C LEU A 275 -37.48 11.42 -17.43
N ALA A 276 -38.62 12.10 -17.47
CA ALA A 276 -39.56 12.48 -16.46
C ALA A 276 -39.99 11.38 -15.47
#